data_0f03c2af6c881824b526ffb9cd6ea5fc
#
_entry.id   0f03c2af6c881824b526ffb9cd6ea5fc
#
_cell.length_a   1.000
_cell.length_b   1.000
_cell.length_c   1.000
_cell.angle_alpha   90.00
_cell.angle_beta   90.00
_cell.angle_gamma   90.00
#
_symmetry.space_group_name_H-M   'P 1'
#
loop_
_entity.id
_entity.type
_entity.pdbx_description
1 polymer ?
#
loop_
_entity_poly.entity_id
_entity_poly.type
_entity_poly.pdbx_seq_one_letter_code
_entity_poly.pdbx_strand_id
1 'polypeptide(L)'
;MTTKFYPVGIQTFSEIINKNYLYVDKTEYIYRMTHYGKKYLFLSRPRRFGKSLLASTLQSYFEGKKELFKGLAIENLEKEWTEFPVLHFSMAGGKHMEPDALQRYLLFILKQNEKKYGIEIAAPDPNVRLLNLVNTAYEQTGKPVVVLIDEYDAPLLDVVHEETQLHILRDIMRNFYSPLKDCDSKLHFVFLTGITKFSQLSIFSELNNITNISMLPEYAGICGFTKEELLTQMQEYVQEFSNTKNWSIEQTI
;
A
#
# COMPACT_ATOMS: atom_id res chain seq x y z
N MET A 1 -27.39 4.56 -17.54
CA MET A 1 -26.54 3.65 -16.74
C MET A 1 -26.91 3.84 -15.28
N THR A 2 -26.93 2.78 -14.46
CA THR A 2 -27.22 2.92 -13.03
C THR A 2 -25.99 3.55 -12.36
N THR A 3 -26.17 4.73 -11.77
CA THR A 3 -25.11 5.43 -11.03
C THR A 3 -24.58 4.52 -9.90
N LYS A 4 -23.27 4.29 -9.87
CA LYS A 4 -22.64 3.47 -8.83
C LYS A 4 -22.55 4.26 -7.52
N PHE A 5 -22.67 3.58 -6.39
CA PHE A 5 -22.48 4.23 -5.08
C PHE A 5 -21.01 4.55 -4.81
N TYR A 6 -20.78 5.64 -4.07
CA TYR A 6 -19.45 5.99 -3.60
C TYR A 6 -18.96 5.00 -2.52
N PRO A 7 -17.71 4.54 -2.58
CA PRO A 7 -17.13 3.63 -1.58
C PRO A 7 -16.70 4.39 -0.32
N VAL A 8 -17.61 5.04 0.37
CA VAL A 8 -17.30 5.86 1.55
C VAL A 8 -16.74 4.98 2.67
N GLY A 9 -15.48 5.25 3.07
CA GLY A 9 -14.80 4.49 4.14
C GLY A 9 -14.26 3.12 3.72
N ILE A 10 -14.44 2.70 2.46
CA ILE A 10 -13.96 1.41 1.95
C ILE A 10 -12.58 1.61 1.32
N GLN A 11 -11.60 0.83 1.78
CA GLN A 11 -10.20 0.87 1.32
C GLN A 11 -9.76 -0.43 0.64
N THR A 12 -10.65 -1.44 0.59
CA THR A 12 -10.35 -2.75 0.03
C THR A 12 -10.82 -2.82 -1.42
N PHE A 13 -9.86 -2.95 -2.35
CA PHE A 13 -10.14 -2.97 -3.80
C PHE A 13 -11.13 -4.07 -4.19
N SER A 14 -10.92 -5.29 -3.71
CA SER A 14 -11.83 -6.41 -4.01
C SER A 14 -13.27 -6.17 -3.53
N GLU A 15 -13.45 -5.48 -2.42
CA GLU A 15 -14.78 -5.12 -1.93
C GLU A 15 -15.45 -4.07 -2.83
N ILE A 16 -14.69 -3.05 -3.27
CA ILE A 16 -15.18 -2.00 -4.18
C ILE A 16 -15.67 -2.62 -5.49
N ILE A 17 -14.85 -3.51 -6.07
CA ILE A 17 -15.19 -4.16 -7.36
C ILE A 17 -16.38 -5.12 -7.19
N ASN A 18 -16.33 -6.02 -6.21
CA ASN A 18 -17.37 -7.05 -6.01
C ASN A 18 -18.74 -6.46 -5.66
N LYS A 19 -18.77 -5.33 -4.96
CA LYS A 19 -20.02 -4.62 -4.63
C LYS A 19 -20.42 -3.57 -5.68
N ASN A 20 -19.70 -3.51 -6.80
CA ASN A 20 -19.95 -2.57 -7.91
C ASN A 20 -20.01 -1.09 -7.47
N TYR A 21 -19.16 -0.69 -6.52
CA TYR A 21 -18.98 0.71 -6.16
C TYR A 21 -18.21 1.48 -7.24
N LEU A 22 -18.27 2.81 -7.18
CA LEU A 22 -17.48 3.67 -8.05
C LEU A 22 -15.98 3.45 -7.76
N TYR A 23 -15.24 3.09 -8.78
CA TYR A 23 -13.78 3.01 -8.76
C TYR A 23 -13.21 3.89 -9.87
N VAL A 24 -12.41 4.89 -9.52
CA VAL A 24 -11.64 5.65 -10.51
C VAL A 24 -10.40 4.87 -10.83
N ASP A 25 -10.30 4.43 -12.07
CA ASP A 25 -9.28 3.47 -12.51
C ASP A 25 -7.87 4.07 -12.46
N LYS A 26 -7.03 3.50 -11.62
CA LYS A 26 -5.60 3.83 -11.46
C LYS A 26 -4.70 2.66 -11.86
N THR A 27 -5.26 1.62 -12.50
CA THR A 27 -4.53 0.37 -12.71
C THR A 27 -3.43 0.46 -13.75
N GLU A 28 -3.43 1.49 -14.60
CA GLU A 28 -2.27 1.79 -15.47
C GLU A 28 -1.03 2.11 -14.64
N TYR A 29 -1.18 2.81 -13.49
CA TYR A 29 -0.07 3.06 -12.58
C TYR A 29 0.44 1.78 -11.94
N ILE A 30 -0.45 0.81 -11.61
CA ILE A 30 -0.05 -0.51 -11.14
C ILE A 30 0.87 -1.18 -12.16
N TYR A 31 0.46 -1.21 -13.42
CA TYR A 31 1.26 -1.78 -14.51
C TYR A 31 2.64 -1.09 -14.62
N ARG A 32 2.66 0.24 -14.59
CA ARG A 32 3.92 1.01 -14.64
C ARG A 32 4.84 0.69 -13.46
N MET A 33 4.31 0.65 -12.24
CA MET A 33 5.10 0.34 -11.04
C MET A 33 5.75 -1.03 -11.10
N THR A 34 5.03 -2.02 -11.63
CA THR A 34 5.45 -3.42 -11.62
C THR A 34 6.34 -3.79 -12.80
N HIS A 35 6.23 -3.11 -13.94
CA HIS A 35 6.98 -3.42 -15.17
C HIS A 35 8.15 -2.47 -15.43
N TYR A 36 8.02 -1.18 -15.10
CA TYR A 36 9.04 -0.17 -15.36
C TYR A 36 9.66 0.40 -14.10
N GLY A 37 9.04 0.09 -12.96
CA GLY A 37 9.52 0.50 -11.65
C GLY A 37 10.73 -0.30 -11.19
N LYS A 38 11.30 0.17 -10.10
CA LYS A 38 12.34 -0.57 -9.38
C LYS A 38 11.67 -1.47 -8.33
N LYS A 39 12.42 -2.46 -7.83
CA LYS A 39 11.94 -3.40 -6.82
C LYS A 39 11.38 -2.72 -5.56
N TYR A 40 12.01 -1.65 -5.09
CA TYR A 40 11.61 -0.93 -3.88
C TYR A 40 11.04 0.44 -4.24
N LEU A 41 9.76 0.64 -3.96
CA LEU A 41 9.06 1.88 -4.22
C LEU A 41 8.49 2.49 -2.94
N PHE A 42 8.58 3.79 -2.84
CA PHE A 42 8.02 4.58 -1.75
C PHE A 42 7.08 5.66 -2.28
N LEU A 43 5.89 5.76 -1.67
CA LEU A 43 4.89 6.79 -1.97
C LEU A 43 4.42 7.49 -0.70
N SER A 44 4.64 8.80 -0.60
CA SER A 44 3.94 9.62 0.40
C SER A 44 2.83 10.44 -0.24
N ARG A 45 1.68 10.46 0.42
CA ARG A 45 0.52 11.30 0.09
C ARG A 45 -0.20 11.68 1.39
N PRO A 46 -0.95 12.77 1.43
CA PRO A 46 -1.77 13.14 2.58
C PRO A 46 -2.72 12.00 3.00
N ARG A 47 -3.26 12.12 4.22
CA ARG A 47 -4.33 11.23 4.68
C ARG A 47 -5.53 11.31 3.74
N ARG A 48 -6.26 10.19 3.58
CA ARG A 48 -7.48 10.06 2.76
C ARG A 48 -7.27 10.25 1.25
N PHE A 49 -6.04 10.16 0.77
CA PHE A 49 -5.70 10.26 -0.66
C PHE A 49 -5.76 8.93 -1.42
N GLY A 50 -6.12 7.81 -0.77
CA GLY A 50 -6.27 6.51 -1.44
C GLY A 50 -5.03 5.62 -1.42
N LYS A 51 -4.03 5.87 -0.54
CA LYS A 51 -2.82 5.02 -0.40
C LYS A 51 -3.15 3.57 -0.05
N SER A 52 -4.02 3.37 0.94
CA SER A 52 -4.43 2.03 1.37
C SER A 52 -5.22 1.29 0.29
N LEU A 53 -6.04 2.02 -0.49
CA LEU A 53 -6.70 1.45 -1.66
C LEU A 53 -5.69 1.02 -2.71
N LEU A 54 -4.66 1.84 -2.99
CA LEU A 54 -3.57 1.48 -3.90
C LEU A 54 -2.82 0.23 -3.42
N ALA A 55 -2.47 0.15 -2.13
CA ALA A 55 -1.84 -1.04 -1.55
C ALA A 55 -2.74 -2.29 -1.68
N SER A 56 -4.05 -2.15 -1.44
CA SER A 56 -5.03 -3.24 -1.63
C SER A 56 -5.19 -3.65 -3.11
N THR A 57 -5.06 -2.69 -4.04
CA THR A 57 -5.08 -2.98 -5.48
C THR A 57 -3.83 -3.76 -5.89
N LEU A 58 -2.64 -3.33 -5.44
CA LEU A 58 -1.38 -4.06 -5.64
C LEU A 58 -1.44 -5.47 -5.04
N GLN A 59 -2.02 -5.62 -3.85
CA GLN A 59 -2.21 -6.94 -3.25
C GLN A 59 -3.06 -7.84 -4.15
N SER A 60 -4.19 -7.37 -4.64
CA SER A 60 -5.07 -8.14 -5.52
C SER A 60 -4.40 -8.48 -6.85
N TYR A 61 -3.59 -7.57 -7.39
CA TYR A 61 -2.81 -7.78 -8.60
C TYR A 61 -1.77 -8.90 -8.41
N PHE A 62 -0.93 -8.80 -7.37
CA PHE A 62 0.10 -9.80 -7.11
C PHE A 62 -0.46 -11.14 -6.60
N GLU A 63 -1.66 -11.17 -6.05
CA GLU A 63 -2.38 -12.40 -5.74
C GLU A 63 -3.02 -13.06 -7.00
N GLY A 64 -2.78 -12.52 -8.21
CA GLY A 64 -3.25 -13.08 -9.46
C GLY A 64 -4.76 -13.01 -9.67
N LYS A 65 -5.49 -12.14 -8.95
CA LYS A 65 -6.97 -12.02 -8.99
C LYS A 65 -7.45 -11.28 -10.23
N LYS A 66 -7.15 -11.82 -11.40
CA LYS A 66 -7.45 -11.23 -12.71
C LYS A 66 -8.90 -10.78 -12.88
N GLU A 67 -9.83 -11.54 -12.33
CA GLU A 67 -11.27 -11.28 -12.42
C GLU A 67 -11.69 -9.91 -11.84
N LEU A 68 -10.96 -9.40 -10.84
CA LEU A 68 -11.22 -8.10 -10.25
C LEU A 68 -10.82 -6.92 -11.15
N PHE A 69 -10.00 -7.17 -12.15
CA PHE A 69 -9.45 -6.15 -13.05
C PHE A 69 -10.17 -6.08 -14.39
N LYS A 70 -11.24 -6.86 -14.55
CA LYS A 70 -12.04 -6.88 -15.78
C LYS A 70 -12.63 -5.51 -16.07
N GLY A 71 -12.40 -5.00 -17.29
CA GLY A 71 -12.85 -3.68 -17.74
C GLY A 71 -11.99 -2.51 -17.25
N LEU A 72 -10.90 -2.77 -16.52
CA LEU A 72 -9.93 -1.75 -16.11
C LEU A 72 -8.74 -1.70 -17.10
N ALA A 73 -8.03 -0.57 -17.11
CA ALA A 73 -6.94 -0.31 -18.05
C ALA A 73 -5.88 -1.42 -18.08
N ILE A 74 -5.52 -1.97 -16.92
CA ILE A 74 -4.51 -3.02 -16.78
C ILE A 74 -4.90 -4.33 -17.48
N GLU A 75 -6.19 -4.62 -17.69
CA GLU A 75 -6.64 -5.84 -18.37
C GLU A 75 -6.05 -5.95 -19.79
N ASN A 76 -5.91 -4.80 -20.46
CA ASN A 76 -5.35 -4.74 -21.82
C ASN A 76 -3.81 -4.70 -21.84
N LEU A 77 -3.19 -4.28 -20.75
CA LEU A 77 -1.75 -4.11 -20.61
C LEU A 77 -1.07 -5.39 -20.11
N GLU A 78 -1.66 -6.03 -19.08
CA GLU A 78 -1.10 -7.22 -18.44
C GLU A 78 -1.43 -8.49 -19.22
N LYS A 79 -0.39 -9.26 -19.54
CA LYS A 79 -0.54 -10.54 -20.26
C LYS A 79 -0.32 -11.75 -19.37
N GLU A 80 0.52 -11.59 -18.34
CA GLU A 80 0.93 -12.67 -17.45
C GLU A 80 0.47 -12.38 -16.02
N TRP A 81 -0.72 -12.82 -15.67
CA TRP A 81 -1.28 -12.68 -14.31
C TRP A 81 -0.62 -13.65 -13.34
N THR A 82 0.67 -13.42 -13.10
CA THR A 82 1.45 -14.29 -12.22
C THR A 82 1.08 -14.06 -10.77
N GLU A 83 0.73 -15.15 -10.06
CA GLU A 83 0.49 -15.14 -8.63
C GLU A 83 1.80 -15.17 -7.86
N PHE A 84 1.96 -14.27 -6.89
CA PHE A 84 3.09 -14.20 -5.95
C PHE A 84 2.61 -14.31 -4.51
N PRO A 85 3.44 -14.81 -3.58
CA PRO A 85 3.15 -14.68 -2.15
C PRO A 85 3.22 -13.20 -1.73
N VAL A 86 2.12 -12.69 -1.16
CA VAL A 86 2.01 -11.29 -0.74
C VAL A 86 1.93 -11.19 0.78
N LEU A 87 2.88 -10.51 1.38
CA LEU A 87 2.87 -10.10 2.78
C LEU A 87 2.42 -8.63 2.85
N HIS A 88 1.28 -8.38 3.47
CA HIS A 88 0.75 -7.03 3.62
C HIS A 88 0.71 -6.64 5.11
N PHE A 89 1.40 -5.55 5.44
CA PHE A 89 1.50 -4.99 6.77
C PHE A 89 0.88 -3.60 6.80
N SER A 90 -0.21 -3.41 7.56
CA SER A 90 -0.75 -2.10 7.87
C SER A 90 -0.22 -1.64 9.23
N MET A 91 0.44 -0.49 9.27
CA MET A 91 0.96 0.10 10.50
C MET A 91 -0.03 1.04 11.18
N ALA A 92 -1.24 1.23 10.61
CA ALA A 92 -2.26 2.14 11.10
C ALA A 92 -3.03 1.65 12.36
N GLY A 93 -2.79 0.43 12.81
CA GLY A 93 -3.57 -0.23 13.86
C GLY A 93 -3.18 0.19 15.28
N GLY A 94 -3.90 1.13 15.85
CA GLY A 94 -3.74 1.51 17.25
C GLY A 94 -2.74 2.64 17.51
N LYS A 95 -2.64 3.05 18.79
CA LYS A 95 -1.64 4.01 19.26
C LYS A 95 -0.52 3.26 19.97
N HIS A 96 0.70 3.44 19.50
CA HIS A 96 1.87 2.70 19.98
C HIS A 96 2.87 3.66 20.64
N MET A 97 2.45 4.32 21.71
CA MET A 97 3.29 5.31 22.42
C MET A 97 4.43 4.67 23.21
N GLU A 98 4.31 3.38 23.54
CA GLU A 98 5.28 2.66 24.36
C GLU A 98 5.98 1.56 23.53
N PRO A 99 7.29 1.33 23.75
CA PRO A 99 8.09 0.33 23.03
C PRO A 99 7.46 -1.07 23.02
N ASP A 100 7.02 -1.54 24.18
CA ASP A 100 6.40 -2.87 24.33
C ASP A 100 5.07 -2.96 23.56
N ALA A 101 4.28 -1.88 23.51
CA ALA A 101 3.04 -1.85 22.75
C ALA A 101 3.31 -1.97 21.24
N LEU A 102 4.33 -1.28 20.74
CA LEU A 102 4.75 -1.39 19.35
C LEU A 102 5.26 -2.80 19.02
N GLN A 103 6.11 -3.39 19.86
CA GLN A 103 6.60 -4.75 19.63
C GLN A 103 5.46 -5.78 19.61
N ARG A 104 4.51 -5.72 20.55
CA ARG A 104 3.32 -6.59 20.53
C ARG A 104 2.50 -6.42 19.26
N TYR A 105 2.35 -5.18 18.80
CA TYR A 105 1.63 -4.92 17.55
C TYR A 105 2.35 -5.48 16.32
N LEU A 106 3.67 -5.32 16.23
CA LEU A 106 4.47 -5.91 15.16
C LEU A 106 4.33 -7.45 15.14
N LEU A 107 4.37 -8.09 16.30
CA LEU A 107 4.12 -9.54 16.41
C LEU A 107 2.70 -9.92 15.98
N PHE A 108 1.71 -9.07 16.29
CA PHE A 108 0.32 -9.31 15.89
C PHE A 108 0.16 -9.28 14.38
N ILE A 109 0.67 -8.25 13.68
CA ILE A 109 0.57 -8.14 12.21
C ILE A 109 1.36 -9.23 11.48
N LEU A 110 2.51 -9.65 12.03
CA LEU A 110 3.25 -10.80 11.53
C LEU A 110 2.39 -12.07 11.61
N LYS A 111 1.77 -12.32 12.76
CA LYS A 111 0.91 -13.49 12.97
C LYS A 111 -0.28 -13.55 12.01
N GLN A 112 -0.83 -12.39 11.59
CA GLN A 112 -1.89 -12.35 10.58
C GLN A 112 -1.40 -12.89 9.23
N ASN A 113 -0.19 -12.48 8.81
CA ASN A 113 0.41 -12.96 7.56
C ASN A 113 0.82 -14.43 7.66
N GLU A 114 1.38 -14.87 8.80
CA GLU A 114 1.72 -16.28 9.04
C GLU A 114 0.49 -17.20 8.91
N LYS A 115 -0.63 -16.82 9.51
CA LYS A 115 -1.89 -17.58 9.39
C LYS A 115 -2.33 -17.74 7.94
N LYS A 116 -2.16 -16.71 7.10
CA LYS A 116 -2.51 -16.75 5.68
C LYS A 116 -1.77 -17.86 4.94
N TYR A 117 -0.53 -18.14 5.33
CA TYR A 117 0.32 -19.16 4.71
C TYR A 117 0.43 -20.46 5.53
N GLY A 118 -0.34 -20.59 6.61
CA GLY A 118 -0.25 -21.77 7.51
C GLY A 118 1.11 -21.92 8.17
N ILE A 119 1.82 -20.81 8.41
CA ILE A 119 3.16 -20.76 8.97
C ILE A 119 3.06 -20.51 10.48
N GLU A 120 3.81 -21.28 11.26
CA GLU A 120 4.04 -21.02 12.68
C GLU A 120 5.52 -20.73 12.92
N ILE A 121 5.81 -19.52 13.40
CA ILE A 121 7.18 -19.08 13.70
C ILE A 121 7.30 -18.85 15.20
N ALA A 122 8.19 -19.59 15.85
CA ALA A 122 8.43 -19.51 17.29
C ALA A 122 9.45 -18.43 17.70
N ALA A 123 9.79 -17.48 16.82
CA ALA A 123 10.72 -16.41 17.15
C ALA A 123 10.05 -15.32 17.99
N PRO A 124 10.68 -14.87 19.11
CA PRO A 124 10.13 -13.82 19.95
C PRO A 124 10.34 -12.42 19.33
N ASP A 125 11.39 -12.23 18.54
CA ASP A 125 11.78 -10.93 18.00
C ASP A 125 11.08 -10.67 16.66
N PRO A 126 10.43 -9.50 16.49
CA PRO A 126 9.69 -9.19 15.26
C PRO A 126 10.53 -9.22 13.97
N ASN A 127 11.79 -8.77 14.03
CA ASN A 127 12.70 -8.79 12.88
C ASN A 127 13.08 -10.22 12.45
N VAL A 128 13.44 -11.09 13.40
CA VAL A 128 13.76 -12.51 13.14
C VAL A 128 12.51 -13.21 12.58
N ARG A 129 11.35 -12.87 13.10
CA ARG A 129 10.07 -13.43 12.66
C ARG A 129 9.72 -12.99 11.24
N LEU A 130 9.96 -11.71 10.89
CA LEU A 130 9.79 -11.21 9.51
C LEU A 130 10.74 -11.92 8.53
N LEU A 131 12.02 -12.08 8.92
CA LEU A 131 13.02 -12.83 8.14
C LEU A 131 12.53 -14.25 7.82
N ASN A 132 12.10 -14.96 8.85
CA ASN A 132 11.62 -16.34 8.72
C ASN A 132 10.33 -16.41 7.89
N LEU A 133 9.41 -15.45 8.05
CA LEU A 133 8.17 -15.40 7.28
C LEU A 133 8.44 -15.23 5.78
N VAL A 134 9.35 -14.32 5.39
CA VAL A 134 9.75 -14.14 3.98
C VAL A 134 10.42 -15.42 3.44
N ASN A 135 11.35 -16.00 4.22
CA ASN A 135 12.04 -17.23 3.81
C ASN A 135 11.06 -18.39 3.60
N THR A 136 10.16 -18.62 4.56
CA THR A 136 9.20 -19.72 4.48
C THR A 136 8.18 -19.52 3.36
N ALA A 137 7.68 -18.29 3.15
CA ALA A 137 6.77 -17.99 2.04
C ALA A 137 7.45 -18.24 0.68
N TYR A 138 8.72 -17.86 0.53
CA TYR A 138 9.51 -18.15 -0.66
C TYR A 138 9.70 -19.67 -0.86
N GLU A 139 10.10 -20.40 0.18
CA GLU A 139 10.36 -21.85 0.11
C GLU A 139 9.09 -22.66 -0.20
N GLN A 140 7.94 -22.28 0.39
CA GLN A 140 6.66 -22.95 0.14
C GLN A 140 6.13 -22.75 -1.28
N THR A 141 6.36 -21.56 -1.86
CA THR A 141 5.77 -21.21 -3.16
C THR A 141 6.74 -21.38 -4.33
N GLY A 142 8.05 -21.41 -4.05
CA GLY A 142 9.09 -21.35 -5.08
C GLY A 142 9.13 -20.02 -5.83
N LYS A 143 8.41 -18.99 -5.35
CA LYS A 143 8.27 -17.68 -5.99
C LYS A 143 8.76 -16.57 -5.08
N PRO A 144 9.38 -15.51 -5.64
CA PRO A 144 9.82 -14.38 -4.84
C PRO A 144 8.63 -13.64 -4.21
N VAL A 145 8.83 -13.11 -2.99
CA VAL A 145 7.81 -12.56 -2.12
C VAL A 145 7.56 -11.08 -2.44
N VAL A 146 6.29 -10.67 -2.42
CA VAL A 146 5.87 -9.28 -2.47
C VAL A 146 5.61 -8.78 -1.05
N VAL A 147 6.16 -7.62 -0.70
CA VAL A 147 5.96 -6.98 0.60
C VAL A 147 5.30 -5.62 0.43
N LEU A 148 4.13 -5.45 1.01
CA LEU A 148 3.37 -4.20 1.00
C LEU A 148 3.28 -3.66 2.43
N ILE A 149 3.75 -2.43 2.65
CA ILE A 149 3.76 -1.77 3.96
C ILE A 149 2.95 -0.48 3.84
N ASP A 150 1.76 -0.48 4.42
CA ASP A 150 0.89 0.69 4.43
C ASP A 150 1.06 1.49 5.74
N GLU A 151 1.14 2.82 5.59
CA GLU A 151 1.32 3.77 6.70
C GLU A 151 2.56 3.47 7.57
N TYR A 152 3.71 3.24 6.93
CA TYR A 152 4.97 2.85 7.59
C TYR A 152 5.38 3.75 8.75
N ASP A 153 4.98 5.00 8.73
CA ASP A 153 5.32 6.06 9.68
C ASP A 153 4.28 6.24 10.80
N ALA A 154 3.13 5.58 10.73
CA ALA A 154 2.05 5.75 11.69
C ALA A 154 2.48 5.58 13.17
N PRO A 155 3.31 4.57 13.53
CA PRO A 155 3.77 4.41 14.91
C PRO A 155 4.60 5.57 15.44
N LEU A 156 5.24 6.34 14.57
CA LEU A 156 6.10 7.47 14.96
C LEU A 156 5.36 8.80 15.00
N LEU A 157 4.23 8.91 14.29
CA LEU A 157 3.46 10.16 14.24
C LEU A 157 2.82 10.50 15.58
N ASP A 158 2.47 9.50 16.38
CA ASP A 158 1.85 9.70 17.68
C ASP A 158 2.83 10.27 18.73
N VAL A 159 4.13 10.07 18.53
CA VAL A 159 5.22 10.52 19.44
C VAL A 159 6.15 11.55 18.82
N VAL A 160 5.75 12.18 17.72
CA VAL A 160 6.62 13.11 16.96
C VAL A 160 7.13 14.29 17.80
N HIS A 161 6.42 14.67 18.85
CA HIS A 161 6.78 15.75 19.78
C HIS A 161 7.55 15.26 21.02
N GLU A 162 7.76 13.96 21.17
CA GLU A 162 8.43 13.32 22.31
C GLU A 162 9.76 12.73 21.85
N GLU A 163 10.82 13.55 21.81
CA GLU A 163 12.10 13.19 21.18
C GLU A 163 12.67 11.86 21.67
N THR A 164 12.63 11.59 22.96
CA THR A 164 13.14 10.34 23.55
C THR A 164 12.36 9.12 23.05
N GLN A 165 11.04 9.18 23.07
CA GLN A 165 10.18 8.09 22.59
C GLN A 165 10.31 7.91 21.08
N LEU A 166 10.37 9.01 20.33
CA LEU A 166 10.56 8.99 18.89
C LEU A 166 11.85 8.24 18.50
N HIS A 167 12.96 8.45 19.23
CA HIS A 167 14.22 7.72 18.98
C HIS A 167 14.06 6.23 19.23
N ILE A 168 13.48 5.83 20.35
CA ILE A 168 13.31 4.41 20.71
C ILE A 168 12.41 3.70 19.69
N LEU A 169 11.23 4.28 19.40
CA LEU A 169 10.29 3.67 18.45
C LEU A 169 10.85 3.63 17.03
N ARG A 170 11.64 4.64 16.63
CA ARG A 170 12.35 4.65 15.36
C ARG A 170 13.35 3.48 15.24
N ASP A 171 14.11 3.21 16.31
CA ASP A 171 15.08 2.12 16.31
C ASP A 171 14.38 0.75 16.27
N ILE A 172 13.24 0.59 16.95
CA ILE A 172 12.40 -0.62 16.83
C ILE A 172 11.93 -0.81 15.38
N MET A 173 11.41 0.26 14.73
CA MET A 173 10.94 0.18 13.36
C MET A 173 12.09 -0.08 12.37
N ARG A 174 13.26 0.54 12.57
CA ARG A 174 14.45 0.28 11.76
C ARG A 174 14.86 -1.19 11.86
N ASN A 175 14.95 -1.72 13.08
CA ASN A 175 15.25 -3.12 13.32
C ASN A 175 14.22 -4.06 12.68
N PHE A 176 12.92 -3.72 12.77
CA PHE A 176 11.85 -4.50 12.15
C PHE A 176 11.98 -4.60 10.63
N TYR A 177 12.37 -3.52 9.94
CA TYR A 177 12.50 -3.53 8.48
C TYR A 177 13.86 -4.01 7.97
N SER A 178 14.89 -4.14 8.83
CA SER A 178 16.24 -4.53 8.41
C SER A 178 16.31 -5.85 7.64
N PRO A 179 15.49 -6.89 7.95
CA PRO A 179 15.51 -8.15 7.21
C PRO A 179 15.13 -8.04 5.72
N LEU A 180 14.45 -6.97 5.31
CA LEU A 180 14.11 -6.77 3.90
C LEU A 180 15.37 -6.64 3.03
N LYS A 181 16.47 -6.13 3.59
CA LYS A 181 17.77 -6.08 2.92
C LYS A 181 18.39 -7.48 2.81
N ASP A 182 18.33 -8.26 3.89
CA ASP A 182 18.93 -9.60 3.94
C ASP A 182 18.18 -10.58 3.03
N CYS A 183 16.87 -10.36 2.84
CA CYS A 183 16.00 -11.14 1.97
C CYS A 183 15.96 -10.64 0.51
N ASP A 184 16.78 -9.69 0.09
CA ASP A 184 16.64 -9.03 -1.23
C ASP A 184 16.49 -10.02 -2.38
N SER A 185 17.31 -11.09 -2.41
CA SER A 185 17.26 -12.11 -3.47
C SER A 185 15.95 -12.91 -3.52
N LYS A 186 15.17 -12.91 -2.42
CA LYS A 186 13.86 -13.60 -2.31
C LYS A 186 12.68 -12.66 -2.47
N LEU A 187 12.92 -11.37 -2.66
CA LEU A 187 11.86 -10.37 -2.84
C LEU A 187 11.64 -10.06 -4.33
N HIS A 188 10.38 -10.01 -4.74
CA HIS A 188 9.95 -9.56 -6.06
C HIS A 188 9.72 -8.04 -6.10
N PHE A 189 8.96 -7.55 -5.13
CA PHE A 189 8.52 -6.16 -5.09
C PHE A 189 8.29 -5.73 -3.63
N VAL A 190 8.68 -4.51 -3.31
CA VAL A 190 8.48 -3.90 -1.99
C VAL A 190 7.87 -2.52 -2.18
N PHE A 191 6.70 -2.30 -1.60
CA PHE A 191 6.01 -1.02 -1.69
C PHE A 191 5.69 -0.48 -0.30
N LEU A 192 6.07 0.77 -0.07
CA LEU A 192 5.84 1.46 1.19
C LEU A 192 5.01 2.71 0.98
N THR A 193 4.01 2.90 1.84
CA THR A 193 3.24 4.15 1.86
C THR A 193 3.32 4.84 3.21
N GLY A 194 3.22 6.17 3.20
CA GLY A 194 3.18 6.99 4.40
C GLY A 194 2.70 8.41 4.16
N ILE A 195 2.76 9.23 5.20
CA ILE A 195 2.41 10.65 5.15
C ILE A 195 3.68 11.49 5.14
N THR A 196 4.68 11.10 5.94
CA THR A 196 5.94 11.82 6.08
C THR A 196 6.87 11.60 4.90
N LYS A 197 7.69 12.60 4.60
CA LYS A 197 8.74 12.44 3.59
C LYS A 197 9.77 11.43 4.10
N PHE A 198 10.17 10.53 3.25
CA PHE A 198 11.12 9.43 3.51
C PHE A 198 12.39 9.88 4.27
N SER A 199 12.94 11.03 3.93
CA SER A 199 14.18 11.56 4.52
C SER A 199 14.06 12.02 5.98
N GLN A 200 12.85 12.25 6.48
CA GLN A 200 12.66 12.83 7.82
C GLN A 200 12.78 11.81 8.96
N LEU A 201 12.49 10.54 8.71
CA LEU A 201 12.44 9.53 9.77
C LEU A 201 13.64 8.57 9.79
N SER A 202 14.49 8.54 8.76
CA SER A 202 15.71 7.71 8.67
C SER A 202 15.53 6.22 9.01
N ILE A 203 14.30 5.69 8.91
CA ILE A 203 13.97 4.29 9.25
C ILE A 203 14.62 3.33 8.24
N PHE A 204 14.71 3.76 6.98
CA PHE A 204 15.21 2.96 5.87
C PHE A 204 16.61 3.35 5.43
N SER A 205 17.43 3.94 6.32
CA SER A 205 18.82 4.30 6.00
C SER A 205 19.65 3.14 5.45
N GLU A 206 19.25 1.91 5.77
CA GLU A 206 19.90 0.68 5.31
C GLU A 206 19.41 0.17 3.96
N LEU A 207 18.21 0.61 3.51
CA LEU A 207 17.64 0.28 2.20
C LEU A 207 18.00 1.38 1.19
N ASN A 208 19.24 1.40 0.72
CA ASN A 208 19.77 2.45 -0.16
C ASN A 208 19.16 2.48 -1.57
N ASN A 209 18.35 1.50 -1.92
CA ASN A 209 17.78 1.29 -3.26
C ASN A 209 16.29 1.65 -3.38
N ILE A 210 15.70 2.29 -2.36
CA ILE A 210 14.30 2.73 -2.42
C ILE A 210 14.15 3.91 -3.38
N THR A 211 13.27 3.76 -4.34
CA THR A 211 12.89 4.83 -5.26
C THR A 211 11.66 5.56 -4.73
N ASN A 212 11.82 6.84 -4.44
CA ASN A 212 10.72 7.70 -4.04
C ASN A 212 9.96 8.20 -5.27
N ILE A 213 8.74 7.69 -5.47
CA ILE A 213 7.87 8.06 -6.60
C ILE A 213 6.92 9.22 -6.27
N SER A 214 6.97 9.77 -5.06
CA SER A 214 6.01 10.78 -4.59
C SER A 214 6.01 12.05 -5.43
N MET A 215 7.16 12.47 -5.96
CA MET A 215 7.32 13.70 -6.71
C MET A 215 7.60 13.47 -8.20
N LEU A 216 7.56 12.22 -8.66
CA LEU A 216 7.76 11.91 -10.07
C LEU A 216 6.50 12.27 -10.87
N PRO A 217 6.61 13.08 -11.95
CA PRO A 217 5.45 13.51 -12.73
C PRO A 217 4.59 12.37 -13.27
N GLU A 218 5.21 11.27 -13.67
CA GLU A 218 4.55 10.07 -14.18
C GLU A 218 3.66 9.36 -13.15
N TYR A 219 3.80 9.70 -11.85
CA TYR A 219 2.98 9.18 -10.75
C TYR A 219 2.13 10.26 -10.06
N ALA A 220 2.02 11.45 -10.66
CA ALA A 220 1.27 12.56 -10.05
C ALA A 220 -0.20 12.20 -9.79
N GLY A 221 -0.82 11.47 -10.70
CA GLY A 221 -2.24 11.07 -10.62
C GLY A 221 -2.50 9.72 -9.95
N ILE A 222 -1.48 9.04 -9.37
CA ILE A 222 -1.62 7.68 -8.82
C ILE A 222 -2.61 7.58 -7.65
N CYS A 223 -2.79 8.67 -6.90
CA CYS A 223 -3.74 8.82 -5.81
C CYS A 223 -4.54 10.11 -5.97
N GLY A 224 -5.73 10.17 -5.33
CA GLY A 224 -6.66 11.28 -5.48
C GLY A 224 -7.35 11.27 -6.85
N PHE A 225 -7.86 12.42 -7.26
CA PHE A 225 -8.54 12.60 -8.55
C PHE A 225 -7.86 13.70 -9.35
N THR A 226 -7.66 13.47 -10.64
CA THR A 226 -7.24 14.50 -11.59
C THR A 226 -8.48 15.18 -12.19
N LYS A 227 -8.29 16.39 -12.71
CA LYS A 227 -9.37 17.11 -13.43
C LYS A 227 -9.89 16.30 -14.62
N GLU A 228 -8.99 15.61 -15.32
CA GLU A 228 -9.36 14.75 -16.45
C GLU A 228 -10.24 13.57 -16.01
N GLU A 229 -9.90 12.91 -14.92
CA GLU A 229 -10.71 11.81 -14.38
C GLU A 229 -12.10 12.25 -13.92
N LEU A 230 -12.21 13.44 -13.33
CA LEU A 230 -13.50 14.04 -12.98
C LEU A 230 -14.36 14.27 -14.22
N LEU A 231 -13.75 14.73 -15.33
CA LEU A 231 -14.45 15.02 -16.59
C LEU A 231 -14.75 13.78 -17.44
N THR A 232 -14.05 12.67 -17.22
CA THR A 232 -14.20 11.42 -17.99
C THR A 232 -14.88 10.32 -17.18
N GLN A 233 -14.17 9.78 -16.18
CA GLN A 233 -14.64 8.64 -15.39
C GLN A 233 -15.76 9.00 -14.40
N MET A 234 -15.86 10.27 -13.99
CA MET A 234 -16.86 10.77 -13.04
C MET A 234 -17.83 11.77 -13.66
N GLN A 235 -17.90 11.88 -14.99
CA GLN A 235 -18.68 12.90 -15.70
C GLN A 235 -20.16 12.95 -15.26
N GLU A 236 -20.82 11.80 -15.15
CA GLU A 236 -22.24 11.73 -14.73
C GLU A 236 -22.45 12.31 -13.33
N TYR A 237 -21.54 12.00 -12.39
CA TYR A 237 -21.58 12.48 -11.01
C TYR A 237 -21.31 13.99 -10.91
N VAL A 238 -20.33 14.49 -11.68
CA VAL A 238 -20.03 15.93 -11.76
C VAL A 238 -21.23 16.68 -12.33
N GLN A 239 -21.88 16.16 -13.37
CA GLN A 239 -23.07 16.76 -13.98
C GLN A 239 -24.25 16.77 -13.02
N GLU A 240 -24.50 15.67 -12.29
CA GLU A 240 -25.58 15.58 -11.30
C GLU A 240 -25.37 16.59 -10.17
N PHE A 241 -24.13 16.71 -9.66
CA PHE A 241 -23.79 17.68 -8.62
C PHE A 241 -23.93 19.13 -9.12
N SER A 242 -23.44 19.42 -10.32
CA SER A 242 -23.57 20.71 -11.00
C SER A 242 -25.05 21.13 -11.11
N ASN A 243 -25.91 20.23 -11.58
CA ASN A 243 -27.36 20.46 -11.70
C ASN A 243 -28.01 20.72 -10.33
N THR A 244 -27.65 19.94 -9.31
CA THR A 244 -28.17 20.08 -7.94
C THR A 244 -27.80 21.42 -7.30
N LYS A 245 -26.63 21.96 -7.61
CA LYS A 245 -26.13 23.25 -7.10
C LYS A 245 -26.47 24.44 -8.02
N ASN A 246 -26.95 24.18 -9.21
CA ASN A 246 -27.15 25.18 -10.27
C ASN A 246 -25.82 25.91 -10.60
N TRP A 247 -24.73 25.16 -10.64
CA TRP A 247 -23.39 25.63 -10.99
C TRP A 247 -23.01 25.19 -12.41
N SER A 248 -22.05 25.89 -13.03
CA SER A 248 -21.42 25.37 -14.24
C SER A 248 -20.49 24.22 -13.92
N ILE A 249 -20.11 23.40 -14.91
CA ILE A 249 -19.11 22.35 -14.74
C ILE A 249 -17.78 22.92 -14.24
N GLU A 250 -17.38 24.10 -14.76
CA GLU A 250 -16.15 24.79 -14.33
C GLU A 250 -16.21 25.26 -12.87
N GLN A 251 -17.37 25.62 -12.37
CA GLN A 251 -17.56 25.98 -10.95
C GLN A 251 -17.61 24.76 -10.03
N THR A 252 -17.89 23.59 -10.60
CA THR A 252 -18.01 22.33 -9.86
C THR A 252 -16.65 21.63 -9.68
N ILE A 253 -15.71 21.81 -10.60
CA ILE A 253 -14.38 21.24 -10.65
C ILE A 253 -13.33 22.29 -10.28
#